data_3371e16a7b8abc2b613da528e20bb5b4
#
_entry.id   3371e16a7b8abc2b613da528e20bb5b4
#
_cell.length_a   1.000
_cell.length_b   1.000
_cell.length_c   1.000
_cell.angle_alpha   90.00
_cell.angle_beta   90.00
_cell.angle_gamma   90.00
#
_symmetry.space_group_name_H-M   'P 1'
#
loop_
_entity.id
_entity.type
_entity.pdbx_description
1 polymer ?
#
loop_
_entity_poly.entity_id
_entity_poly.type
_entity_poly.pdbx_seq_one_letter_code
_entity_poly.pdbx_strand_id
1 'polypeptide(L)'
;MVRQSIHRIHAVHGRRRQKPVVSEALTPPPPPPSPSPATTTIKSEPPTPLPAALFTTQKKRGQRQPTHPLPSPSSAHESTTNPAIELKMASAVTISSVGAQAGLISKPRNHGFTSYSGLKAASSVSFESESSFLGRNASLRASVAPRIVPKAKSGSQISPEASYKVAVLGAAGGIGQPLGLLIKMSPLVSALHLYDIANVKGVAADLSHCNTPSQVLDFTGPSELANCLKGVDVVVIPAGVPRKPGMTRDDLFNINASIVKSLVEAVADNCPEAFIHIISNPVNSTVPIAAEVLKQKGVYNPKKLFGVTTLDVVRANTFVAQKKNLKLIDVDVPVVGGHAGITILPLLSKTRPSVTFTDEETEQLTKRIQNAGTEVVEAKAGAGSATLSMAYAAARFVESSLRALAGDPDVYECTFVQSELTELPFFASRVKLGKNGVESIISADLEGVTEYEAKALEALKSELKASIEKGIEFVHKQQTAAASV
;
A
#
# COMPACT_ATOMS: atom_id res chain seq x y z
N MET A 1 20.13 28.25 -62.56
CA MET A 1 20.00 27.68 -63.91
C MET A 1 19.20 26.40 -63.79
N VAL A 2 18.09 26.38 -64.50
CA VAL A 2 17.29 25.36 -65.19
C VAL A 2 16.43 24.54 -64.23
N ARG A 3 15.12 24.88 -64.03
CA ARG A 3 13.86 24.70 -64.78
C ARG A 3 13.42 23.21 -64.80
N GLN A 4 12.31 22.92 -64.05
CA GLN A 4 10.91 22.63 -64.48
C GLN A 4 10.70 21.29 -65.20
N SER A 5 9.76 20.48 -64.73
CA SER A 5 8.47 20.34 -65.47
C SER A 5 7.44 19.53 -64.68
N ILE A 6 6.24 20.06 -64.77
CA ILE A 6 4.91 19.62 -64.35
C ILE A 6 4.41 18.55 -65.32
N HIS A 7 3.69 17.53 -64.84
CA HIS A 7 2.62 16.92 -65.61
C HIS A 7 1.40 16.58 -64.76
N ARG A 8 0.33 17.34 -65.02
CA ARG A 8 -1.08 17.03 -64.74
C ARG A 8 -1.59 16.06 -65.79
N ILE A 9 -2.37 15.05 -65.36
CA ILE A 9 -3.36 14.42 -66.25
C ILE A 9 -4.70 14.34 -65.58
N HIS A 10 -5.72 14.92 -66.15
CA HIS A 10 -7.16 14.81 -65.91
C HIS A 10 -7.72 13.57 -66.59
N ALA A 11 -8.71 12.88 -66.00
CA ALA A 11 -9.86 12.23 -66.66
C ALA A 11 -10.80 11.75 -65.54
N VAL A 12 -11.96 12.28 -65.31
CA VAL A 12 -13.25 12.26 -66.01
C VAL A 12 -14.09 10.98 -65.77
N HIS A 13 -15.14 11.20 -65.01
CA HIS A 13 -16.50 10.63 -64.97
C HIS A 13 -16.77 9.12 -65.04
N GLY A 14 -17.56 8.67 -64.01
CA GLY A 14 -18.31 7.42 -64.06
C GLY A 14 -19.23 7.26 -62.79
N ARG A 15 -20.33 8.05 -62.75
CA ARG A 15 -21.41 7.80 -61.76
C ARG A 15 -22.20 6.55 -62.19
N ARG A 16 -22.18 5.51 -61.39
CA ARG A 16 -23.23 4.48 -61.32
C ARG A 16 -23.90 4.52 -59.97
N ARG A 17 -25.17 4.91 -59.98
CA ARG A 17 -26.09 4.77 -58.84
C ARG A 17 -26.39 3.27 -58.64
N GLN A 18 -26.08 2.73 -57.48
CA GLN A 18 -26.65 1.47 -56.99
C GLN A 18 -27.73 1.80 -55.95
N LYS A 19 -28.88 1.17 -56.12
CA LYS A 19 -30.05 1.25 -55.25
C LYS A 19 -29.75 0.55 -53.90
N PRO A 20 -30.35 0.99 -52.79
CA PRO A 20 -30.19 0.29 -51.50
C PRO A 20 -30.96 -1.02 -51.51
N VAL A 21 -30.29 -2.11 -51.15
CA VAL A 21 -30.89 -3.40 -50.82
C VAL A 21 -31.42 -3.29 -49.39
N VAL A 22 -32.73 -3.43 -49.25
CA VAL A 22 -33.42 -3.54 -47.96
C VAL A 22 -33.09 -4.92 -47.41
N SER A 23 -32.33 -4.97 -46.31
CA SER A 23 -32.09 -6.18 -45.53
C SER A 23 -33.29 -6.38 -44.60
N GLU A 24 -34.04 -7.44 -44.83
CA GLU A 24 -35.06 -7.92 -43.91
C GLU A 24 -34.42 -8.32 -42.56
N ALA A 25 -34.88 -7.68 -41.51
CA ALA A 25 -34.52 -8.01 -40.14
C ALA A 25 -35.15 -9.35 -39.77
N LEU A 26 -34.31 -10.38 -39.60
CA LEU A 26 -34.70 -11.64 -38.97
C LEU A 26 -34.93 -11.40 -37.46
N THR A 27 -36.16 -11.53 -37.03
CA THR A 27 -36.55 -11.57 -35.60
C THR A 27 -36.00 -12.83 -34.96
N PRO A 28 -35.40 -12.74 -33.74
CA PRO A 28 -34.96 -13.94 -33.01
C PRO A 28 -36.16 -14.77 -32.51
N PRO A 29 -36.02 -16.11 -32.41
CA PRO A 29 -37.09 -16.98 -31.91
C PRO A 29 -37.35 -16.73 -30.42
N PRO A 30 -38.60 -16.99 -29.95
CA PRO A 30 -38.95 -16.81 -28.53
C PRO A 30 -38.25 -17.81 -27.61
N PRO A 31 -37.96 -17.43 -26.35
CA PRO A 31 -37.31 -18.32 -25.38
C PRO A 31 -38.26 -19.49 -25.01
N PRO A 32 -37.65 -20.63 -24.61
CA PRO A 32 -38.45 -21.81 -24.18
C PRO A 32 -39.17 -21.54 -22.84
N PRO A 33 -40.31 -22.19 -22.60
CA PRO A 33 -41.09 -22.01 -21.36
C PRO A 33 -40.36 -22.53 -20.15
N SER A 34 -40.44 -21.78 -19.05
CA SER A 34 -39.91 -22.14 -17.73
C SER A 34 -40.58 -23.40 -17.18
N PRO A 35 -39.86 -24.33 -16.56
CA PRO A 35 -40.47 -25.48 -15.90
C PRO A 35 -41.19 -25.04 -14.62
N SER A 36 -42.43 -25.54 -14.45
CA SER A 36 -43.25 -25.37 -13.24
C SER A 36 -42.57 -26.03 -12.04
N PRO A 37 -42.73 -25.46 -10.81
CA PRO A 37 -42.16 -26.05 -9.61
C PRO A 37 -42.90 -27.34 -9.23
N ALA A 38 -42.17 -28.44 -9.24
CA ALA A 38 -42.63 -29.69 -8.64
C ALA A 38 -42.54 -29.60 -7.13
N THR A 39 -43.68 -29.66 -6.46
CA THR A 39 -43.78 -29.73 -5.01
C THR A 39 -43.32 -31.12 -4.54
N THR A 40 -42.10 -31.21 -4.08
CA THR A 40 -41.59 -32.41 -3.42
C THR A 40 -41.66 -32.21 -1.92
N THR A 41 -42.65 -32.88 -1.32
CA THR A 41 -42.81 -32.97 0.14
C THR A 41 -41.71 -33.87 0.69
N ILE A 42 -40.67 -33.30 1.31
CA ILE A 42 -39.65 -34.07 2.03
C ILE A 42 -40.13 -34.22 3.48
N LYS A 43 -40.45 -35.46 3.84
CA LYS A 43 -40.65 -35.87 5.24
C LYS A 43 -39.30 -35.77 5.96
N SER A 44 -39.26 -35.00 7.03
CA SER A 44 -38.15 -34.92 7.96
C SER A 44 -38.08 -36.15 8.84
N GLU A 45 -37.08 -36.98 8.70
CA GLU A 45 -36.65 -37.96 9.72
C GLU A 45 -35.63 -37.28 10.67
N PRO A 46 -35.69 -37.61 11.98
CA PRO A 46 -34.80 -37.03 12.96
C PRO A 46 -33.37 -37.64 12.88
N PRO A 47 -32.32 -36.90 13.21
CA PRO A 47 -30.96 -37.41 13.13
C PRO A 47 -30.64 -38.41 14.23
N THR A 48 -30.09 -39.56 13.85
CA THR A 48 -29.52 -40.58 14.72
C THR A 48 -28.26 -40.06 15.44
N PRO A 49 -28.10 -40.35 16.74
CA PRO A 49 -26.92 -39.92 17.48
C PRO A 49 -25.69 -40.80 17.17
N LEU A 50 -24.54 -40.14 16.97
CA LEU A 50 -23.23 -40.77 16.84
C LEU A 50 -22.77 -41.42 18.16
N PRO A 51 -22.09 -42.58 18.15
CA PRO A 51 -21.65 -43.26 19.35
C PRO A 51 -20.48 -42.55 20.02
N ALA A 52 -20.55 -42.39 21.33
CA ALA A 52 -19.52 -41.89 22.20
C ALA A 52 -18.33 -42.88 22.23
N ALA A 53 -17.16 -42.41 21.85
CA ALA A 53 -15.90 -43.10 22.04
C ALA A 53 -15.47 -43.01 23.51
N LEU A 54 -15.46 -44.18 24.17
CA LEU A 54 -14.93 -44.38 25.51
C LEU A 54 -13.43 -44.06 25.57
N PHE A 55 -13.04 -43.11 26.35
CA PHE A 55 -11.67 -42.96 26.85
C PHE A 55 -11.51 -43.88 28.06
N THR A 56 -10.83 -45.05 27.87
CA THR A 56 -10.42 -45.90 28.96
C THR A 56 -9.01 -45.48 29.40
N THR A 57 -8.96 -44.99 30.61
CA THR A 57 -7.72 -44.77 31.37
C THR A 57 -7.15 -46.10 31.84
N GLN A 58 -6.03 -46.51 31.30
CA GLN A 58 -5.23 -47.60 31.90
C GLN A 58 -4.14 -47.02 32.79
N LYS A 59 -4.35 -47.24 34.10
CA LYS A 59 -3.41 -47.09 35.22
C LYS A 59 -2.52 -48.33 35.26
N LYS A 60 -1.23 -48.23 34.92
CA LYS A 60 -0.24 -49.29 35.24
C LYS A 60 0.63 -48.82 36.41
N ARG A 61 0.50 -49.63 37.47
CA ARG A 61 1.31 -49.65 38.72
C ARG A 61 2.73 -50.19 38.41
N GLY A 62 3.69 -49.51 38.93
CA GLY A 62 4.84 -49.88 39.76
C GLY A 62 5.79 -50.95 39.33
N GLN A 63 7.05 -50.59 39.29
CA GLN A 63 8.12 -51.38 39.90
C GLN A 63 9.31 -50.47 40.22
N ARG A 64 9.90 -50.78 41.43
CA ARG A 64 10.95 -50.05 42.16
C ARG A 64 12.34 -50.38 41.58
N GLN A 65 13.19 -49.37 41.56
CA GLN A 65 14.60 -49.21 41.97
C GLN A 65 15.60 -50.38 41.82
N PRO A 66 16.93 -50.13 41.61
CA PRO A 66 17.75 -49.53 42.68
C PRO A 66 18.82 -48.49 42.27
N THR A 67 19.19 -47.77 43.28
CA THR A 67 20.25 -46.84 43.60
C THR A 67 21.66 -47.23 43.24
N HIS A 68 22.55 -46.26 42.91
CA HIS A 68 23.86 -45.96 43.52
C HIS A 68 24.58 -44.83 42.76
N PRO A 69 25.68 -44.23 43.30
CA PRO A 69 25.62 -42.95 44.02
C PRO A 69 26.56 -41.85 43.38
N LEU A 70 26.38 -40.66 43.86
CA LEU A 70 27.29 -39.51 43.67
C LEU A 70 28.67 -39.73 44.31
N PRO A 71 29.71 -39.03 43.87
CA PRO A 71 30.70 -38.47 44.73
C PRO A 71 30.84 -36.96 44.61
N SER A 72 30.90 -36.32 45.76
CA SER A 72 31.35 -34.95 46.00
C SER A 72 32.80 -34.94 46.45
N PRO A 73 33.38 -33.80 46.90
CA PRO A 73 34.17 -32.85 46.09
C PRO A 73 35.60 -32.72 46.59
N SER A 74 36.47 -32.05 45.86
CA SER A 74 37.67 -31.42 46.44
C SER A 74 38.12 -30.29 45.56
N SER A 75 38.00 -29.10 46.02
CA SER A 75 38.95 -28.14 46.64
C SER A 75 40.04 -27.62 45.72
N ALA A 76 39.99 -26.31 45.56
CA ALA A 76 41.01 -25.31 45.87
C ALA A 76 41.47 -24.39 44.73
N HIS A 77 41.35 -23.09 45.02
CA HIS A 77 42.20 -21.94 44.64
C HIS A 77 42.17 -21.49 43.16
N GLU A 78 42.11 -20.23 42.77
CA GLU A 78 42.31 -18.91 43.40
C GLU A 78 41.79 -17.83 42.43
N SER A 79 41.18 -16.82 43.00
CA SER A 79 41.12 -15.41 42.66
C SER A 79 41.42 -14.90 41.22
N THR A 80 40.48 -14.18 40.64
CA THR A 80 40.64 -12.75 40.27
C THR A 80 39.28 -12.10 39.98
N THR A 81 39.10 -10.99 40.59
CA THR A 81 37.98 -10.03 40.59
C THR A 81 37.64 -9.45 39.25
N ASN A 82 36.33 -9.38 38.93
CA ASN A 82 35.82 -8.27 38.16
C ASN A 82 34.35 -7.98 38.55
N PRO A 83 33.97 -6.72 38.77
CA PRO A 83 32.71 -6.35 39.38
C PRO A 83 31.55 -6.32 38.39
N ALA A 84 30.46 -6.98 38.79
CA ALA A 84 29.16 -6.88 38.14
C ALA A 84 28.57 -5.48 38.40
N ILE A 85 28.15 -4.81 37.31
CA ILE A 85 27.30 -3.62 37.39
C ILE A 85 25.86 -4.10 37.37
N GLU A 86 25.24 -4.13 38.54
CA GLU A 86 23.79 -4.23 38.70
C GLU A 86 23.13 -2.91 38.29
N LEU A 87 22.35 -2.92 37.23
CA LEU A 87 21.47 -1.81 36.89
C LEU A 87 20.08 -2.09 37.50
N LYS A 88 19.82 -1.56 38.69
CA LYS A 88 18.46 -1.51 39.26
C LYS A 88 17.68 -0.43 38.56
N MET A 89 16.62 -0.80 37.83
CA MET A 89 15.54 0.11 37.43
C MET A 89 14.67 0.39 38.64
N ALA A 90 14.75 1.61 39.19
CA ALA A 90 13.78 2.14 40.12
C ALA A 90 13.11 3.35 39.51
N SER A 91 11.86 3.18 39.08
CA SER A 91 10.96 4.29 38.74
C SER A 91 10.42 4.88 40.04
N ALA A 92 10.89 6.06 40.43
CA ALA A 92 10.27 6.87 41.48
C ALA A 92 9.86 8.21 40.88
N VAL A 93 8.58 8.39 40.69
CA VAL A 93 7.97 9.70 40.43
C VAL A 93 7.83 10.41 41.73
N THR A 94 8.65 11.42 42.00
CA THR A 94 8.54 12.27 43.18
C THR A 94 7.75 13.51 42.82
N ILE A 95 6.53 13.60 43.36
CA ILE A 95 5.73 14.84 43.33
C ILE A 95 6.19 15.70 44.49
N SER A 96 6.84 16.82 44.19
CA SER A 96 7.17 17.84 45.18
C SER A 96 5.97 18.76 45.39
N SER A 97 5.35 18.67 46.56
CA SER A 97 4.39 19.63 47.08
C SER A 97 5.12 20.84 47.64
N VAL A 98 4.91 22.01 47.10
CA VAL A 98 5.29 23.30 47.70
C VAL A 98 4.10 23.81 48.49
N GLY A 99 4.33 24.04 49.78
CA GLY A 99 3.32 24.44 50.74
C GLY A 99 2.77 25.85 50.51
N ALA A 100 1.49 25.94 50.77
CA ALA A 100 0.75 27.22 50.83
C ALA A 100 0.87 27.83 52.22
N GLN A 101 1.24 29.11 52.30
CA GLN A 101 1.00 29.93 53.45
C GLN A 101 -0.26 30.77 53.26
N ALA A 102 -1.12 30.68 54.26
CA ALA A 102 -2.39 31.39 54.34
C ALA A 102 -2.22 32.86 54.63
N GLY A 103 -2.99 33.72 53.98
CA GLY A 103 -3.16 35.14 54.26
C GLY A 103 -4.62 35.56 54.00
N LEU A 104 -5.21 36.10 55.03
CA LEU A 104 -6.58 36.41 55.36
C LEU A 104 -7.41 37.27 54.37
N ILE A 105 -8.63 36.83 54.13
CA ILE A 105 -9.96 37.54 54.14
C ILE A 105 -10.11 38.93 53.46
N SER A 106 -10.96 39.00 52.43
CA SER A 106 -12.06 39.98 52.40
C SER A 106 -13.18 39.57 51.40
N LYS A 107 -14.41 39.87 51.79
CA LYS A 107 -15.70 39.45 51.19
C LYS A 107 -16.03 40.12 49.85
N PRO A 108 -17.05 39.61 49.13
CA PRO A 108 -17.28 39.84 47.68
C PRO A 108 -18.00 41.12 47.42
N ARG A 109 -17.70 41.73 46.26
CA ARG A 109 -18.55 42.73 45.60
C ARG A 109 -19.00 42.17 44.24
N ASN A 110 -20.32 42.05 44.13
CA ASN A 110 -21.04 41.93 42.88
C ASN A 110 -20.69 43.08 41.94
N HIS A 111 -20.20 42.76 40.74
CA HIS A 111 -20.34 43.67 39.61
C HIS A 111 -20.71 42.90 38.35
N GLY A 112 -21.67 43.47 37.68
CA GLY A 112 -22.48 42.96 36.61
C GLY A 112 -21.73 42.50 35.35
N PHE A 113 -22.45 41.70 34.61
CA PHE A 113 -22.18 41.38 33.23
C PHE A 113 -22.04 42.65 32.40
N THR A 114 -20.85 42.92 31.88
CA THR A 114 -20.63 43.79 30.75
C THR A 114 -20.24 42.99 29.54
N SER A 115 -21.12 43.01 28.56
CA SER A 115 -20.93 42.50 27.21
C SER A 115 -19.69 43.13 26.57
N TYR A 116 -18.71 42.29 26.19
CA TYR A 116 -17.61 42.71 25.33
C TYR A 116 -18.07 42.71 23.86
N SER A 117 -18.60 43.81 23.41
CA SER A 117 -18.69 44.20 22.01
C SER A 117 -17.48 45.06 21.67
N GLY A 118 -16.58 44.56 20.85
CA GLY A 118 -15.54 45.42 20.30
C GLY A 118 -14.20 44.73 20.00
N LEU A 119 -14.18 43.84 19.06
CA LEU A 119 -12.97 43.56 18.28
C LEU A 119 -13.25 43.96 16.84
N LYS A 120 -12.80 45.19 16.52
CA LYS A 120 -12.71 45.66 15.13
C LYS A 120 -11.77 44.74 14.38
N ALA A 121 -12.23 44.28 13.22
CA ALA A 121 -11.47 43.53 12.25
C ALA A 121 -10.16 44.30 11.93
N ALA A 122 -9.03 43.64 12.21
CA ALA A 122 -7.75 44.00 11.67
C ALA A 122 -7.32 42.86 10.74
N SER A 123 -7.19 43.22 9.47
CA SER A 123 -6.44 42.57 8.38
C SER A 123 -6.62 41.05 8.24
N SER A 124 -7.30 40.69 7.16
CA SER A 124 -7.30 39.37 6.56
C SER A 124 -5.87 38.83 6.36
N VAL A 125 -5.41 38.01 7.27
CA VAL A 125 -4.37 37.04 6.98
C VAL A 125 -5.07 35.91 6.25
N SER A 126 -4.89 35.85 4.94
CA SER A 126 -5.28 34.70 4.16
C SER A 126 -4.47 33.52 4.66
N PHE A 127 -5.07 32.68 5.50
CA PHE A 127 -4.61 31.32 5.71
C PHE A 127 -4.86 30.59 4.39
N GLU A 128 -3.83 30.46 3.58
CA GLU A 128 -3.79 29.39 2.61
C GLU A 128 -3.85 28.09 3.40
N SER A 129 -5.00 27.44 3.40
CA SER A 129 -5.16 26.12 4.00
C SER A 129 -4.38 25.12 3.14
N GLU A 130 -3.11 24.93 3.46
CA GLU A 130 -2.37 23.75 3.01
C GLU A 130 -2.89 22.54 3.79
N SER A 131 -4.04 22.06 3.42
CA SER A 131 -4.65 20.88 4.03
C SER A 131 -4.33 19.62 3.25
N SER A 132 -3.06 19.26 3.18
CA SER A 132 -2.64 17.89 2.96
C SER A 132 -1.61 17.56 4.04
N PHE A 133 -1.96 16.67 4.95
CA PHE A 133 -1.03 16.10 5.93
C PHE A 133 0.15 15.38 5.26
N LEU A 134 -0.05 14.95 4.03
CA LEU A 134 0.96 14.40 3.14
C LEU A 134 1.49 15.56 2.29
N GLY A 135 2.53 16.23 2.77
CA GLY A 135 3.12 17.42 2.19
C GLY A 135 3.24 17.38 0.65
N ARG A 136 3.07 18.54 0.04
CA ARG A 136 3.20 18.76 -1.40
C ARG A 136 4.47 18.09 -1.93
N ASN A 137 4.33 17.16 -2.87
CA ASN A 137 5.44 16.77 -3.72
C ASN A 137 5.91 18.02 -4.45
N ALA A 138 7.16 18.44 -4.20
CA ALA A 138 7.76 19.58 -4.87
C ALA A 138 7.76 19.33 -6.38
N SER A 139 6.82 19.94 -7.10
CA SER A 139 6.88 20.00 -8.55
C SER A 139 8.11 20.83 -8.92
N LEU A 140 8.95 20.29 -9.77
CA LEU A 140 10.08 20.98 -10.39
C LEU A 140 9.59 22.25 -11.11
N ARG A 141 9.69 23.40 -10.46
CA ARG A 141 9.57 24.68 -11.14
C ARG A 141 10.88 24.99 -11.84
N ALA A 142 10.88 24.78 -13.16
CA ALA A 142 11.84 25.46 -14.01
C ALA A 142 11.71 26.96 -13.79
N SER A 143 12.82 27.65 -13.53
CA SER A 143 12.88 29.10 -13.36
C SER A 143 12.49 29.79 -14.68
N VAL A 144 11.27 30.31 -14.72
CA VAL A 144 10.81 31.23 -15.77
C VAL A 144 10.67 32.60 -15.14
N ALA A 145 11.31 33.60 -15.78
CA ALA A 145 11.29 35.00 -15.40
C ALA A 145 9.88 35.55 -15.15
N PRO A 146 9.71 36.59 -14.32
CA PRO A 146 8.39 37.09 -13.93
C PRO A 146 7.64 37.68 -15.14
N ARG A 147 6.63 36.96 -15.58
CA ARG A 147 5.64 37.50 -16.52
C ARG A 147 4.56 38.21 -15.72
N ILE A 148 4.36 39.50 -15.99
CA ILE A 148 3.26 40.27 -15.43
C ILE A 148 1.95 39.62 -15.88
N VAL A 149 1.23 39.02 -14.93
CA VAL A 149 -0.07 38.40 -15.17
C VAL A 149 -1.15 39.46 -14.89
N PRO A 150 -2.12 39.70 -15.79
CA PRO A 150 -3.26 40.55 -15.52
C PRO A 150 -4.11 39.94 -14.39
N LYS A 151 -4.59 40.78 -13.49
CA LYS A 151 -5.45 40.44 -12.36
C LYS A 151 -6.70 39.71 -12.85
N ALA A 152 -6.70 38.38 -12.77
CA ALA A 152 -7.87 37.56 -13.05
C ALA A 152 -8.90 37.77 -11.91
N LYS A 153 -10.15 37.95 -12.29
CA LYS A 153 -11.30 38.02 -11.37
C LYS A 153 -11.31 36.78 -10.47
N SER A 154 -11.57 36.98 -9.18
CA SER A 154 -11.71 35.91 -8.19
C SER A 154 -12.82 34.95 -8.62
N GLY A 155 -12.46 33.89 -9.34
CA GLY A 155 -13.28 32.71 -9.43
C GLY A 155 -13.21 31.98 -8.09
N SER A 156 -14.35 31.59 -7.54
CA SER A 156 -14.44 30.75 -6.37
C SER A 156 -13.51 29.55 -6.57
N GLN A 157 -12.48 29.38 -5.73
CA GLN A 157 -11.76 28.13 -5.65
C GLN A 157 -12.77 27.07 -5.16
N ILE A 158 -13.26 26.29 -6.10
CA ILE A 158 -14.01 25.09 -5.77
C ILE A 158 -12.96 24.16 -5.15
N SER A 159 -12.99 23.99 -3.83
CA SER A 159 -12.28 22.91 -3.17
C SER A 159 -12.73 21.61 -3.84
N PRO A 160 -11.84 20.70 -4.22
CA PRO A 160 -12.26 19.42 -4.80
C PRO A 160 -13.20 18.75 -3.79
N GLU A 161 -14.44 18.55 -4.21
CA GLU A 161 -15.44 17.89 -3.38
C GLU A 161 -15.02 16.42 -3.26
N ALA A 162 -15.04 15.88 -2.02
CA ALA A 162 -14.69 14.50 -1.75
C ALA A 162 -15.55 13.57 -2.64
N SER A 163 -14.91 12.83 -3.53
CA SER A 163 -15.62 12.09 -4.59
C SER A 163 -15.26 10.62 -4.60
N TYR A 164 -14.08 10.23 -4.07
CA TYR A 164 -13.55 8.89 -4.25
C TYR A 164 -13.85 7.97 -3.09
N LYS A 165 -14.08 6.69 -3.41
CA LYS A 165 -14.26 5.60 -2.45
C LYS A 165 -13.01 4.74 -2.44
N VAL A 166 -12.45 4.53 -1.26
CA VAL A 166 -11.25 3.73 -1.07
C VAL A 166 -11.59 2.52 -0.20
N ALA A 167 -11.23 1.32 -0.66
CA ALA A 167 -11.32 0.10 0.15
C ALA A 167 -9.95 -0.33 0.66
N VAL A 168 -9.87 -0.68 1.95
CA VAL A 168 -8.68 -1.27 2.58
C VAL A 168 -9.01 -2.71 2.97
N LEU A 169 -8.38 -3.68 2.27
CA LEU A 169 -8.58 -5.11 2.51
C LEU A 169 -7.46 -5.63 3.42
N GLY A 170 -7.77 -5.89 4.67
CA GLY A 170 -6.84 -6.14 5.78
C GLY A 170 -6.78 -4.95 6.75
N ALA A 171 -7.92 -4.27 6.93
CA ALA A 171 -8.03 -3.00 7.66
C ALA A 171 -7.83 -3.13 9.17
N ALA A 172 -8.06 -4.31 9.77
CA ALA A 172 -7.84 -4.55 11.19
C ALA A 172 -6.39 -4.87 11.55
N GLY A 173 -5.52 -5.05 10.54
CA GLY A 173 -4.11 -5.37 10.72
C GLY A 173 -3.26 -4.19 11.18
N GLY A 174 -2.00 -4.48 11.56
CA GLY A 174 -1.06 -3.46 12.04
C GLY A 174 -0.66 -2.40 11.00
N ILE A 175 -0.84 -2.67 9.69
CA ILE A 175 -0.72 -1.69 8.62
C ILE A 175 -2.09 -1.05 8.36
N GLY A 176 -3.16 -1.85 8.32
CA GLY A 176 -4.48 -1.41 7.92
C GLY A 176 -5.07 -0.31 8.80
N GLN A 177 -4.94 -0.41 10.13
CA GLN A 177 -5.47 0.58 11.07
C GLN A 177 -4.84 1.97 10.87
N PRO A 178 -3.51 2.16 10.97
CA PRO A 178 -2.91 3.47 10.73
C PRO A 178 -3.07 3.95 9.28
N LEU A 179 -3.12 3.05 8.30
CA LEU A 179 -3.40 3.39 6.91
C LEU A 179 -4.82 3.95 6.76
N GLY A 180 -5.82 3.29 7.37
CA GLY A 180 -7.20 3.76 7.37
C GLY A 180 -7.32 5.17 7.94
N LEU A 181 -6.63 5.47 9.05
CA LEU A 181 -6.58 6.81 9.63
C LEU A 181 -6.01 7.84 8.64
N LEU A 182 -4.87 7.53 8.02
CA LEU A 182 -4.23 8.46 7.09
C LEU A 182 -5.07 8.70 5.83
N ILE A 183 -5.70 7.66 5.27
CA ILE A 183 -6.60 7.80 4.11
C ILE A 183 -7.84 8.62 4.47
N LYS A 184 -8.41 8.40 5.66
CA LYS A 184 -9.57 9.15 6.15
C LYS A 184 -9.31 10.66 6.26
N MET A 185 -8.06 11.07 6.42
CA MET A 185 -7.68 12.49 6.48
C MET A 185 -7.64 13.16 5.11
N SER A 186 -7.62 12.40 4.01
CA SER A 186 -7.60 12.98 2.66
C SER A 186 -8.93 13.68 2.34
N PRO A 187 -8.89 14.92 1.86
CA PRO A 187 -10.07 15.65 1.43
C PRO A 187 -10.73 15.09 0.16
N LEU A 188 -10.04 14.20 -0.57
CA LEU A 188 -10.53 13.57 -1.79
C LEU A 188 -11.38 12.32 -1.52
N VAL A 189 -11.35 11.77 -0.29
CA VAL A 189 -12.05 10.54 0.08
C VAL A 189 -13.43 10.85 0.64
N SER A 190 -14.47 10.42 -0.07
CA SER A 190 -15.87 10.50 0.36
C SER A 190 -16.28 9.33 1.26
N ALA A 191 -15.78 8.13 0.95
CA ALA A 191 -16.07 6.93 1.72
C ALA A 191 -14.84 6.03 1.84
N LEU A 192 -14.60 5.55 3.05
CA LEU A 192 -13.55 4.59 3.40
C LEU A 192 -14.22 3.27 3.78
N HIS A 193 -14.05 2.26 2.94
CA HIS A 193 -14.54 0.91 3.14
C HIS A 193 -13.45 0.07 3.80
N LEU A 194 -13.71 -0.42 4.99
CA LEU A 194 -12.77 -1.22 5.77
C LEU A 194 -13.21 -2.67 5.77
N TYR A 195 -12.38 -3.55 5.22
CA TYR A 195 -12.64 -4.99 5.19
C TYR A 195 -11.56 -5.77 5.95
N ASP A 196 -12.01 -6.73 6.73
CA ASP A 196 -11.15 -7.79 7.29
C ASP A 196 -11.95 -9.04 7.59
N ILE A 197 -11.26 -10.16 7.84
CA ILE A 197 -11.90 -11.42 8.23
C ILE A 197 -12.47 -11.37 9.66
N ALA A 198 -11.95 -10.47 10.50
CA ALA A 198 -12.36 -10.25 11.89
C ALA A 198 -11.96 -8.84 12.37
N ASN A 199 -12.54 -8.41 13.48
CA ASN A 199 -12.15 -7.22 14.26
C ASN A 199 -12.22 -5.85 13.55
N VAL A 200 -12.73 -5.77 12.32
CA VAL A 200 -12.78 -4.51 11.57
C VAL A 200 -13.81 -3.53 12.11
N LYS A 201 -14.90 -4.02 12.70
CA LYS A 201 -15.99 -3.19 13.25
C LYS A 201 -15.52 -2.21 14.32
N GLY A 202 -14.61 -2.67 15.22
CA GLY A 202 -14.01 -1.79 16.23
C GLY A 202 -13.15 -0.69 15.61
N VAL A 203 -12.36 -1.03 14.59
CA VAL A 203 -11.52 -0.07 13.85
C VAL A 203 -12.39 0.98 13.15
N ALA A 204 -13.46 0.56 12.50
CA ALA A 204 -14.38 1.47 11.82
C ALA A 204 -15.10 2.40 12.81
N ALA A 205 -15.56 1.87 13.96
CA ALA A 205 -16.17 2.67 15.00
C ALA A 205 -15.21 3.76 15.52
N ASP A 206 -13.97 3.40 15.82
CA ASP A 206 -12.94 4.34 16.28
C ASP A 206 -12.64 5.41 15.23
N LEU A 207 -12.39 5.01 13.99
CA LEU A 207 -12.16 5.95 12.89
C LEU A 207 -13.37 6.86 12.60
N SER A 208 -14.61 6.38 12.82
CA SER A 208 -15.81 7.18 12.61
C SER A 208 -15.91 8.38 13.58
N HIS A 209 -15.21 8.31 14.71
CA HIS A 209 -15.13 9.41 15.67
C HIS A 209 -14.16 10.54 15.26
N CYS A 210 -13.34 10.34 14.22
CA CYS A 210 -12.50 11.40 13.68
C CYS A 210 -13.37 12.37 12.85
N ASN A 211 -13.26 13.67 13.12
CA ASN A 211 -14.09 14.73 12.53
C ASN A 211 -13.66 15.12 11.10
N THR A 212 -13.49 14.16 10.21
CA THR A 212 -13.25 14.36 8.78
C THR A 212 -14.50 14.03 7.96
N PRO A 213 -14.69 14.59 6.77
CA PRO A 213 -15.92 14.42 5.99
C PRO A 213 -16.11 12.98 5.46
N SER A 214 -15.06 12.20 5.37
CA SER A 214 -15.07 10.83 4.84
C SER A 214 -15.95 9.90 5.70
N GLN A 215 -16.93 9.24 5.08
CA GLN A 215 -17.74 8.22 5.73
C GLN A 215 -16.92 6.93 5.91
N VAL A 216 -17.05 6.27 7.06
CA VAL A 216 -16.40 4.97 7.33
C VAL A 216 -17.44 3.86 7.36
N LEU A 217 -17.16 2.78 6.62
CA LEU A 217 -18.02 1.61 6.52
C LEU A 217 -17.19 0.37 6.84
N ASP A 218 -17.73 -0.54 7.62
CA ASP A 218 -17.10 -1.81 7.97
C ASP A 218 -17.76 -3.01 7.26
N PHE A 219 -16.91 -3.98 6.88
CA PHE A 219 -17.32 -5.20 6.21
C PHE A 219 -16.51 -6.36 6.78
N THR A 220 -17.17 -7.35 7.38
CA THR A 220 -16.49 -8.44 8.08
C THR A 220 -16.75 -9.78 7.42
N GLY A 221 -15.68 -10.49 7.09
CA GLY A 221 -15.73 -11.86 6.58
C GLY A 221 -16.07 -11.99 5.10
N PRO A 222 -15.92 -13.19 4.52
CA PRO A 222 -16.03 -13.41 3.08
C PRO A 222 -17.37 -13.00 2.46
N SER A 223 -18.47 -13.12 3.19
CA SER A 223 -19.81 -12.75 2.71
C SER A 223 -19.99 -11.26 2.45
N GLU A 224 -19.22 -10.41 3.13
CA GLU A 224 -19.31 -8.95 3.00
C GLU A 224 -18.31 -8.36 2.00
N LEU A 225 -17.36 -9.15 1.50
CA LEU A 225 -16.28 -8.66 0.61
C LEU A 225 -16.85 -8.03 -0.68
N ALA A 226 -17.85 -8.66 -1.30
CA ALA A 226 -18.49 -8.13 -2.50
C ALA A 226 -19.18 -6.78 -2.24
N ASN A 227 -19.83 -6.63 -1.08
CA ASN A 227 -20.45 -5.36 -0.69
C ASN A 227 -19.42 -4.28 -0.42
N CYS A 228 -18.28 -4.63 0.20
CA CYS A 228 -17.15 -3.73 0.43
C CYS A 228 -16.63 -3.12 -0.89
N LEU A 229 -16.59 -3.91 -1.96
CA LEU A 229 -15.97 -3.52 -3.23
C LEU A 229 -16.88 -2.74 -4.17
N LYS A 230 -18.18 -2.65 -3.89
CA LYS A 230 -19.14 -1.95 -4.79
C LYS A 230 -18.84 -0.47 -4.96
N GLY A 231 -18.52 -0.09 -6.21
CA GLY A 231 -18.29 1.30 -6.61
C GLY A 231 -17.05 1.92 -5.98
N VAL A 232 -16.06 1.11 -5.64
CA VAL A 232 -14.75 1.55 -5.13
C VAL A 232 -13.86 1.99 -6.28
N ASP A 233 -13.18 3.13 -6.10
CA ASP A 233 -12.25 3.69 -7.07
C ASP A 233 -10.81 3.21 -6.86
N VAL A 234 -10.42 2.96 -5.61
CA VAL A 234 -9.08 2.50 -5.22
C VAL A 234 -9.19 1.37 -4.20
N VAL A 235 -8.60 0.24 -4.50
CA VAL A 235 -8.50 -0.91 -3.58
C VAL A 235 -7.07 -1.06 -3.10
N VAL A 236 -6.87 -1.06 -1.79
CA VAL A 236 -5.56 -1.21 -1.15
C VAL A 236 -5.52 -2.53 -0.40
N ILE A 237 -4.53 -3.37 -0.67
CA ILE A 237 -4.43 -4.74 -0.14
C ILE A 237 -3.19 -4.89 0.75
N PRO A 238 -3.25 -4.50 2.04
CA PRO A 238 -2.24 -4.82 3.03
C PRO A 238 -2.45 -6.21 3.68
N ALA A 239 -3.53 -6.91 3.32
CA ALA A 239 -3.88 -8.21 3.89
C ALA A 239 -2.75 -9.23 3.73
N GLY A 240 -2.45 -9.94 4.79
CA GLY A 240 -1.42 -10.96 4.82
C GLY A 240 -1.03 -11.32 6.24
N VAL A 241 -0.33 -12.42 6.39
CA VAL A 241 0.19 -12.84 7.69
C VAL A 241 1.66 -12.44 7.83
N PRO A 242 2.10 -11.96 9.00
CA PRO A 242 3.51 -11.78 9.28
C PRO A 242 4.19 -13.13 9.46
N ARG A 243 5.50 -13.20 9.18
CA ARG A 243 6.29 -14.41 9.42
C ARG A 243 6.26 -14.76 10.92
N LYS A 244 5.84 -15.97 11.25
CA LYS A 244 5.84 -16.50 12.61
C LYS A 244 7.08 -17.39 12.83
N PRO A 245 7.53 -17.56 14.07
CA PRO A 245 8.57 -18.53 14.40
C PRO A 245 8.21 -19.94 13.89
N GLY A 246 9.16 -20.63 13.28
CA GLY A 246 8.96 -21.97 12.66
C GLY A 246 8.39 -21.96 11.25
N MET A 247 7.95 -20.83 10.74
CA MET A 247 7.42 -20.70 9.37
C MET A 247 8.56 -20.53 8.36
N THR A 248 8.56 -21.34 7.30
CA THR A 248 9.48 -21.20 6.18
C THR A 248 9.11 -19.98 5.32
N ARG A 249 10.01 -19.57 4.40
CA ARG A 249 9.69 -18.55 3.41
C ARG A 249 8.61 -19.01 2.43
N ASP A 250 8.60 -20.30 2.11
CA ASP A 250 7.62 -20.87 1.18
C ASP A 250 6.23 -21.01 1.81
N ASP A 251 6.15 -21.35 3.11
CA ASP A 251 4.88 -21.35 3.83
C ASP A 251 4.26 -19.95 3.84
N LEU A 252 5.07 -18.93 4.16
CA LEU A 252 4.63 -17.54 4.17
C LEU A 252 4.17 -17.08 2.77
N PHE A 253 4.94 -17.44 1.74
CA PHE A 253 4.59 -17.15 0.36
C PHE A 253 3.24 -17.77 -0.01
N ASN A 254 3.05 -19.07 0.22
CA ASN A 254 1.82 -19.78 -0.16
C ASN A 254 0.58 -19.20 0.53
N ILE A 255 0.68 -18.84 1.81
CA ILE A 255 -0.43 -18.22 2.55
C ILE A 255 -0.77 -16.86 1.95
N ASN A 256 0.20 -15.96 1.81
CA ASN A 256 -0.04 -14.62 1.30
C ASN A 256 -0.45 -14.61 -0.18
N ALA A 257 0.11 -15.50 -1.00
CA ALA A 257 -0.27 -15.70 -2.39
C ALA A 257 -1.75 -16.11 -2.52
N SER A 258 -2.21 -17.03 -1.67
CA SER A 258 -3.62 -17.45 -1.63
C SER A 258 -4.55 -16.32 -1.19
N ILE A 259 -4.15 -15.54 -0.18
CA ILE A 259 -4.93 -14.38 0.28
C ILE A 259 -5.07 -13.36 -0.85
N VAL A 260 -3.94 -12.96 -1.49
CA VAL A 260 -3.96 -11.99 -2.59
C VAL A 260 -4.80 -12.49 -3.76
N LYS A 261 -4.63 -13.76 -4.16
CA LYS A 261 -5.43 -14.39 -5.22
C LYS A 261 -6.92 -14.23 -4.96
N SER A 262 -7.41 -14.68 -3.79
CA SER A 262 -8.84 -14.61 -3.45
C SER A 262 -9.38 -13.19 -3.38
N LEU A 263 -8.61 -12.24 -2.84
CA LEU A 263 -9.03 -10.84 -2.78
C LEU A 263 -9.08 -10.20 -4.17
N VAL A 264 -8.11 -10.50 -5.04
CA VAL A 264 -8.08 -9.98 -6.43
C VAL A 264 -9.17 -10.62 -7.30
N GLU A 265 -9.52 -11.90 -7.08
CA GLU A 265 -10.71 -12.51 -7.70
C GLU A 265 -11.99 -11.73 -7.36
N ALA A 266 -12.16 -11.37 -6.09
CA ALA A 266 -13.31 -10.57 -5.67
C ALA A 266 -13.28 -9.14 -6.27
N VAL A 267 -12.09 -8.51 -6.37
CA VAL A 267 -11.93 -7.20 -7.04
C VAL A 267 -12.32 -7.30 -8.52
N ALA A 268 -11.85 -8.34 -9.22
CA ALA A 268 -12.19 -8.58 -10.62
C ALA A 268 -13.70 -8.71 -10.85
N ASP A 269 -14.40 -9.35 -9.92
CA ASP A 269 -15.85 -9.59 -10.02
C ASP A 269 -16.71 -8.38 -9.62
N ASN A 270 -16.20 -7.44 -8.77
CA ASN A 270 -17.02 -6.39 -8.16
C ASN A 270 -16.61 -4.95 -8.48
N CYS A 271 -15.32 -4.69 -8.77
CA CYS A 271 -14.81 -3.35 -9.13
C CYS A 271 -13.59 -3.43 -10.08
N PRO A 272 -13.72 -4.04 -11.28
CA PRO A 272 -12.60 -4.26 -12.21
C PRO A 272 -11.92 -2.98 -12.69
N GLU A 273 -12.62 -1.85 -12.62
CA GLU A 273 -12.09 -0.54 -13.03
C GLU A 273 -11.30 0.20 -11.95
N ALA A 274 -11.28 -0.31 -10.72
CA ALA A 274 -10.55 0.31 -9.61
C ALA A 274 -9.03 0.26 -9.82
N PHE A 275 -8.31 1.21 -9.22
CA PHE A 275 -6.86 1.11 -9.05
C PHE A 275 -6.57 0.10 -7.95
N ILE A 276 -5.68 -0.86 -8.22
CA ILE A 276 -5.36 -1.96 -7.29
C ILE A 276 -3.94 -1.76 -6.76
N HIS A 277 -3.81 -1.53 -5.46
CA HIS A 277 -2.55 -1.31 -4.76
C HIS A 277 -2.19 -2.54 -3.93
N ILE A 278 -1.20 -3.31 -4.35
CA ILE A 278 -0.71 -4.49 -3.65
C ILE A 278 0.40 -4.08 -2.67
N ILE A 279 0.16 -4.32 -1.37
CA ILE A 279 1.14 -4.12 -0.30
C ILE A 279 1.60 -5.48 0.25
N SER A 280 0.77 -6.52 0.12
CA SER A 280 1.01 -7.86 0.63
C SER A 280 2.31 -8.46 0.08
N ASN A 281 3.21 -8.85 0.99
CA ASN A 281 4.50 -9.42 0.63
C ASN A 281 4.44 -10.94 0.32
N PRO A 282 5.32 -11.40 -0.58
CA PRO A 282 6.37 -10.67 -1.33
C PRO A 282 5.83 -9.97 -2.58
N VAL A 283 5.94 -8.64 -2.66
CA VAL A 283 5.37 -7.81 -3.74
C VAL A 283 5.85 -8.24 -5.13
N ASN A 284 7.13 -8.63 -5.26
CA ASN A 284 7.70 -9.11 -6.53
C ASN A 284 6.96 -10.34 -7.11
N SER A 285 6.22 -11.08 -6.27
CA SER A 285 5.42 -12.24 -6.69
C SER A 285 3.92 -11.98 -6.64
N THR A 286 3.44 -11.21 -5.65
CA THR A 286 2.00 -10.98 -5.45
C THR A 286 1.39 -10.08 -6.53
N VAL A 287 2.16 -9.16 -7.11
CA VAL A 287 1.71 -8.36 -8.27
C VAL A 287 1.57 -9.24 -9.53
N PRO A 288 2.54 -10.09 -9.91
CA PRO A 288 2.32 -11.10 -10.96
C PRO A 288 1.14 -12.04 -10.70
N ILE A 289 0.92 -12.48 -9.46
CA ILE A 289 -0.28 -13.26 -9.08
C ILE A 289 -1.55 -12.47 -9.40
N ALA A 290 -1.63 -11.23 -8.95
CA ALA A 290 -2.79 -10.37 -9.21
C ALA A 290 -3.03 -10.18 -10.72
N ALA A 291 -1.97 -9.97 -11.50
CA ALA A 291 -2.05 -9.83 -12.95
C ALA A 291 -2.60 -11.09 -13.62
N GLU A 292 -2.10 -12.28 -13.25
CA GLU A 292 -2.57 -13.55 -13.81
C GLU A 292 -4.03 -13.83 -13.44
N VAL A 293 -4.45 -13.53 -12.21
CA VAL A 293 -5.86 -13.64 -11.79
C VAL A 293 -6.76 -12.73 -12.61
N LEU A 294 -6.37 -11.45 -12.77
CA LEU A 294 -7.14 -10.49 -13.56
C LEU A 294 -7.21 -10.89 -15.06
N LYS A 295 -6.13 -11.47 -15.60
CA LYS A 295 -6.11 -12.04 -16.97
C LYS A 295 -7.08 -13.19 -17.11
N GLN A 296 -7.09 -14.13 -16.14
CA GLN A 296 -8.04 -15.26 -16.15
C GLN A 296 -9.49 -14.79 -16.07
N LYS A 297 -9.77 -13.71 -15.37
CA LYS A 297 -11.09 -13.07 -15.29
C LYS A 297 -11.42 -12.18 -16.51
N GLY A 298 -10.48 -11.95 -17.43
CA GLY A 298 -10.67 -11.14 -18.63
C GLY A 298 -10.76 -9.63 -18.38
N VAL A 299 -10.32 -9.15 -17.21
CA VAL A 299 -10.41 -7.73 -16.80
C VAL A 299 -9.05 -7.09 -16.50
N TYR A 300 -7.96 -7.71 -16.96
CA TYR A 300 -6.62 -7.20 -16.69
C TYR A 300 -6.34 -5.88 -17.42
N ASN A 301 -6.06 -4.85 -16.63
CA ASN A 301 -5.54 -3.57 -17.11
C ASN A 301 -4.20 -3.27 -16.45
N PRO A 302 -3.05 -3.40 -17.15
CA PRO A 302 -1.73 -3.20 -16.59
C PRO A 302 -1.49 -1.79 -16.04
N LYS A 303 -2.25 -0.81 -16.51
CA LYS A 303 -2.14 0.59 -16.06
C LYS A 303 -2.76 0.82 -14.67
N LYS A 304 -3.60 -0.10 -14.19
CA LYS A 304 -4.35 0.04 -12.93
C LYS A 304 -3.89 -0.90 -11.82
N LEU A 305 -2.87 -1.73 -12.06
CA LEU A 305 -2.30 -2.65 -11.07
C LEU A 305 -0.92 -2.15 -10.63
N PHE A 306 -0.75 -1.94 -9.33
CA PHE A 306 0.43 -1.34 -8.72
C PHE A 306 0.93 -2.18 -7.55
N GLY A 307 2.24 -2.45 -7.53
CA GLY A 307 2.94 -2.90 -6.33
C GLY A 307 3.51 -1.70 -5.58
N VAL A 308 3.14 -1.52 -4.33
CA VAL A 308 3.52 -0.35 -3.54
C VAL A 308 4.95 -0.50 -3.04
N THR A 309 5.90 0.15 -3.71
CA THR A 309 7.33 0.23 -3.33
C THR A 309 7.70 1.57 -2.70
N THR A 310 6.73 2.44 -2.46
CA THR A 310 6.90 3.80 -1.93
C THR A 310 7.67 3.84 -0.60
N LEU A 311 7.60 2.76 0.21
CA LEU A 311 8.36 2.70 1.47
C LEU A 311 9.88 2.73 1.22
N ASP A 312 10.35 2.13 0.13
CA ASP A 312 11.78 2.13 -0.22
C ASP A 312 12.24 3.54 -0.61
N VAL A 313 11.38 4.27 -1.34
CA VAL A 313 11.61 5.70 -1.66
C VAL A 313 11.63 6.56 -0.40
N VAL A 314 10.67 6.38 0.51
CA VAL A 314 10.61 7.11 1.79
C VAL A 314 11.87 6.88 2.61
N ARG A 315 12.38 5.65 2.66
CA ARG A 315 13.62 5.29 3.35
C ARG A 315 14.84 5.90 2.66
N ALA A 316 14.92 5.80 1.33
CA ALA A 316 16.01 6.39 0.55
C ALA A 316 16.09 7.91 0.77
N ASN A 317 14.98 8.61 0.63
CA ASN A 317 14.88 10.04 0.87
C ASN A 317 15.34 10.41 2.29
N THR A 318 14.85 9.67 3.30
CA THR A 318 15.18 9.92 4.71
C THR A 318 16.66 9.72 4.99
N PHE A 319 17.22 8.59 4.55
CA PHE A 319 18.62 8.25 4.83
C PHE A 319 19.61 9.17 4.08
N VAL A 320 19.28 9.53 2.84
CA VAL A 320 20.07 10.50 2.07
C VAL A 320 19.99 11.89 2.69
N ALA A 321 18.80 12.36 3.06
CA ALA A 321 18.62 13.64 3.73
C ALA A 321 19.44 13.73 5.03
N GLN A 322 19.41 12.69 5.85
CA GLN A 322 20.20 12.59 7.09
C GLN A 322 21.71 12.57 6.80
N LYS A 323 22.15 11.76 5.85
CA LYS A 323 23.59 11.61 5.52
C LYS A 323 24.18 12.90 4.97
N LYS A 324 23.42 13.65 4.16
CA LYS A 324 23.88 14.86 3.47
C LYS A 324 23.40 16.17 4.12
N ASN A 325 22.73 16.06 5.29
CA ASN A 325 22.17 17.22 6.01
C ASN A 325 21.28 18.10 5.12
N LEU A 326 20.40 17.46 4.34
CA LEU A 326 19.46 18.14 3.44
C LEU A 326 18.09 18.31 4.10
N LYS A 327 17.30 19.26 3.61
CA LYS A 327 15.88 19.35 3.99
C LYS A 327 15.14 18.17 3.34
N LEU A 328 14.53 17.33 4.17
CA LEU A 328 13.85 16.10 3.71
C LEU A 328 12.80 16.36 2.63
N ILE A 329 12.09 17.49 2.72
CA ILE A 329 11.03 17.84 1.76
C ILE A 329 11.57 18.08 0.34
N ASP A 330 12.83 18.44 0.21
CA ASP A 330 13.46 18.72 -1.08
C ASP A 330 14.14 17.48 -1.68
N VAL A 331 14.25 16.37 -0.91
CA VAL A 331 14.99 15.17 -1.34
C VAL A 331 14.07 14.21 -2.10
N ASP A 332 14.50 13.84 -3.29
CA ASP A 332 13.88 12.83 -4.14
C ASP A 332 14.96 11.88 -4.68
N VAL A 333 14.84 10.60 -4.30
CA VAL A 333 15.74 9.52 -4.74
C VAL A 333 14.89 8.48 -5.46
N PRO A 334 15.06 8.27 -6.77
CA PRO A 334 14.38 7.18 -7.46
C PRO A 334 14.85 5.82 -6.91
N VAL A 335 13.92 4.92 -6.69
CA VAL A 335 14.22 3.52 -6.33
C VAL A 335 13.58 2.62 -7.38
N VAL A 336 14.40 1.76 -7.98
CA VAL A 336 14.00 0.92 -9.11
C VAL A 336 14.23 -0.57 -8.82
N GLY A 337 13.75 -1.43 -9.71
CA GLY A 337 13.94 -2.89 -9.64
C GLY A 337 12.71 -3.60 -9.06
N GLY A 338 12.76 -3.97 -7.79
CA GLY A 338 11.70 -4.68 -7.06
C GLY A 338 11.58 -4.21 -5.61
N HIS A 339 11.09 -5.11 -4.74
CA HIS A 339 10.80 -4.78 -3.32
C HIS A 339 11.36 -5.84 -2.33
N ALA A 340 12.46 -6.49 -2.65
CA ALA A 340 13.08 -7.48 -1.75
C ALA A 340 14.59 -7.51 -1.92
N GLY A 341 15.35 -7.38 -0.83
CA GLY A 341 16.80 -7.55 -0.81
C GLY A 341 17.51 -6.75 -1.89
N ILE A 342 18.35 -7.43 -2.68
CA ILE A 342 19.12 -6.80 -3.75
C ILE A 342 18.27 -6.24 -4.89
N THR A 343 17.00 -6.66 -5.00
CA THR A 343 16.11 -6.13 -6.04
C THR A 343 15.70 -4.67 -5.79
N ILE A 344 15.93 -4.13 -4.58
CA ILE A 344 15.73 -2.72 -4.25
C ILE A 344 16.99 -1.95 -4.66
N LEU A 345 16.91 -1.16 -5.72
CA LEU A 345 18.04 -0.36 -6.20
C LEU A 345 17.74 1.14 -6.11
N PRO A 346 18.26 1.86 -5.10
CA PRO A 346 18.19 3.31 -5.07
C PRO A 346 19.20 3.88 -6.09
N LEU A 347 18.73 4.78 -6.94
CA LEU A 347 19.59 5.51 -7.89
C LEU A 347 20.13 6.78 -7.23
N LEU A 348 21.18 6.65 -6.45
CA LEU A 348 21.78 7.74 -5.69
C LEU A 348 22.35 8.83 -6.61
N SER A 349 22.83 8.45 -7.82
CA SER A 349 23.29 9.38 -8.85
C SER A 349 22.17 10.31 -9.37
N LYS A 350 20.91 9.92 -9.18
CA LYS A 350 19.72 10.65 -9.61
C LYS A 350 19.05 11.44 -8.48
N THR A 351 19.70 11.52 -7.31
CA THR A 351 19.19 12.27 -6.17
C THR A 351 18.93 13.73 -6.52
N ARG A 352 17.82 14.27 -6.07
CA ARG A 352 17.46 15.69 -6.14
C ARG A 352 17.29 16.23 -4.72
N PRO A 353 17.91 17.40 -4.38
CA PRO A 353 18.90 18.13 -5.16
C PRO A 353 20.16 17.27 -5.43
N SER A 354 20.84 17.55 -6.53
CA SER A 354 22.06 16.80 -6.90
C SER A 354 23.12 16.89 -5.80
N VAL A 355 23.60 15.74 -5.36
CA VAL A 355 24.65 15.59 -4.37
C VAL A 355 25.64 14.51 -4.82
N THR A 356 26.89 14.64 -4.40
CA THR A 356 27.93 13.64 -4.66
C THR A 356 28.04 12.68 -3.49
N PHE A 357 28.27 11.41 -3.79
CA PHE A 357 28.56 10.36 -2.81
C PHE A 357 29.93 9.76 -3.10
N THR A 358 30.65 9.37 -2.07
CA THR A 358 31.84 8.51 -2.25
C THR A 358 31.39 7.08 -2.56
N ASP A 359 32.28 6.24 -3.03
CA ASP A 359 31.97 4.84 -3.32
C ASP A 359 31.49 4.10 -2.06
N GLU A 360 32.13 4.38 -0.90
CA GLU A 360 31.75 3.80 0.39
C GLU A 360 30.36 4.29 0.84
N GLU A 361 30.06 5.57 0.66
CA GLU A 361 28.73 6.12 0.98
C GLU A 361 27.64 5.49 0.10
N THR A 362 27.93 5.32 -1.19
CA THR A 362 27.03 4.69 -2.16
C THR A 362 26.72 3.25 -1.75
N GLU A 363 27.76 2.48 -1.43
CA GLU A 363 27.60 1.09 -1.00
C GLU A 363 26.84 0.99 0.34
N GLN A 364 27.22 1.79 1.34
CA GLN A 364 26.60 1.80 2.66
C GLN A 364 25.12 2.19 2.61
N LEU A 365 24.78 3.27 1.88
CA LEU A 365 23.41 3.73 1.73
C LEU A 365 22.55 2.70 0.98
N THR A 366 23.06 2.16 -0.14
CA THR A 366 22.37 1.14 -0.90
C THR A 366 22.07 -0.09 -0.03
N LYS A 367 23.06 -0.64 0.67
CA LYS A 367 22.91 -1.77 1.58
C LYS A 367 21.92 -1.47 2.72
N ARG A 368 21.98 -0.28 3.31
CA ARG A 368 21.05 0.12 4.37
C ARG A 368 19.61 0.20 3.85
N ILE A 369 19.38 0.78 2.68
CA ILE A 369 18.04 0.89 2.06
C ILE A 369 17.49 -0.51 1.77
N GLN A 370 18.30 -1.40 1.19
CA GLN A 370 17.95 -2.80 0.92
C GLN A 370 17.57 -3.59 2.19
N ASN A 371 18.26 -3.32 3.31
CA ASN A 371 18.07 -4.02 4.57
C ASN A 371 17.22 -3.26 5.60
N ALA A 372 16.65 -2.13 5.26
CA ALA A 372 15.89 -1.31 6.19
C ALA A 372 14.63 -2.00 6.77
N GLY A 373 14.11 -3.01 6.07
CA GLY A 373 13.06 -3.90 6.61
C GLY A 373 13.58 -4.75 7.77
N THR A 374 14.78 -5.30 7.65
CA THR A 374 15.46 -6.10 8.68
C THR A 374 15.79 -5.24 9.91
N GLU A 375 16.31 -4.01 9.70
CA GLU A 375 16.55 -3.03 10.77
C GLU A 375 15.32 -2.84 11.67
N VAL A 376 14.12 -2.76 11.07
CA VAL A 376 12.87 -2.63 11.85
C VAL A 376 12.49 -3.91 12.58
N VAL A 377 12.64 -5.08 11.94
CA VAL A 377 12.33 -6.38 12.57
C VAL A 377 13.22 -6.63 13.78
N GLU A 378 14.50 -6.33 13.67
CA GLU A 378 15.49 -6.45 14.74
C GLU A 378 15.15 -5.47 15.88
N ALA A 379 14.89 -4.20 15.59
CA ALA A 379 14.49 -3.20 16.57
C ALA A 379 13.20 -3.56 17.31
N LYS A 380 12.30 -4.30 16.67
CA LYS A 380 11.06 -4.84 17.27
C LYS A 380 11.27 -6.17 17.99
N ALA A 381 12.50 -6.66 18.11
CA ALA A 381 12.83 -7.95 18.72
C ALA A 381 11.99 -9.12 18.13
N GLY A 382 11.71 -9.10 16.83
CA GLY A 382 10.91 -10.11 16.13
C GLY A 382 9.39 -9.98 16.31
N ALA A 383 8.89 -8.94 17.00
CA ALA A 383 7.45 -8.71 17.19
C ALA A 383 6.72 -8.19 15.93
N GLY A 384 7.32 -8.34 14.75
CA GLY A 384 6.73 -7.98 13.47
C GLY A 384 7.64 -7.10 12.62
N SER A 385 7.12 -6.69 11.47
CA SER A 385 7.81 -5.86 10.49
C SER A 385 7.39 -4.38 10.57
N ALA A 386 7.76 -3.58 9.58
CA ALA A 386 7.31 -2.21 9.45
C ALA A 386 5.78 -2.14 9.33
N THR A 387 5.15 -1.32 10.15
CA THR A 387 3.71 -1.08 10.17
C THR A 387 3.40 0.39 9.93
N LEU A 388 3.87 1.29 10.81
CA LEU A 388 3.59 2.73 10.73
C LEU A 388 4.21 3.37 9.49
N SER A 389 5.49 3.11 9.22
CA SER A 389 6.18 3.63 8.04
C SER A 389 5.61 3.05 6.73
N MET A 390 5.12 1.78 6.74
CA MET A 390 4.44 1.21 5.59
C MET A 390 3.07 1.86 5.38
N ALA A 391 2.30 2.08 6.45
CA ALA A 391 1.03 2.80 6.37
C ALA A 391 1.20 4.22 5.83
N TYR A 392 2.23 4.94 6.28
CA TYR A 392 2.58 6.26 5.75
C TYR A 392 2.89 6.23 4.26
N ALA A 393 3.77 5.31 3.84
CA ALA A 393 4.15 5.18 2.43
C ALA A 393 2.96 4.80 1.53
N ALA A 394 2.12 3.87 1.99
CA ALA A 394 0.92 3.47 1.28
C ALA A 394 -0.10 4.61 1.18
N ALA A 395 -0.32 5.36 2.26
CA ALA A 395 -1.21 6.52 2.24
C ALA A 395 -0.71 7.60 1.27
N ARG A 396 0.60 7.84 1.18
CA ARG A 396 1.20 8.72 0.18
C ARG A 396 0.88 8.24 -1.25
N PHE A 397 1.02 6.94 -1.52
CA PHE A 397 0.72 6.39 -2.85
C PHE A 397 -0.78 6.45 -3.17
N VAL A 398 -1.65 6.22 -2.19
CA VAL A 398 -3.11 6.40 -2.34
C VAL A 398 -3.44 7.86 -2.66
N GLU A 399 -2.89 8.82 -1.93
CA GLU A 399 -3.10 10.26 -2.20
C GLU A 399 -2.65 10.64 -3.60
N SER A 400 -1.48 10.16 -4.06
CA SER A 400 -1.00 10.36 -5.43
C SER A 400 -1.97 9.77 -6.45
N SER A 401 -2.51 8.57 -6.21
CA SER A 401 -3.51 7.95 -7.08
C SER A 401 -4.81 8.74 -7.13
N LEU A 402 -5.29 9.23 -6.00
CA LEU A 402 -6.50 10.06 -5.93
C LEU A 402 -6.33 11.40 -6.64
N ARG A 403 -5.17 12.04 -6.50
CA ARG A 403 -4.82 13.26 -7.24
C ARG A 403 -4.78 13.02 -8.76
N ALA A 404 -4.20 11.89 -9.18
CA ALA A 404 -4.18 11.51 -10.58
C ALA A 404 -5.61 11.27 -11.13
N LEU A 405 -6.46 10.56 -10.39
CA LEU A 405 -7.88 10.37 -10.71
C LEU A 405 -8.63 11.71 -10.79
N ALA A 406 -8.32 12.66 -9.91
CA ALA A 406 -8.87 14.02 -9.93
C ALA A 406 -8.37 14.86 -11.12
N GLY A 407 -7.33 14.40 -11.82
CA GLY A 407 -6.79 15.04 -13.02
C GLY A 407 -5.64 15.99 -12.75
N ASP A 408 -4.95 15.86 -11.62
CA ASP A 408 -3.67 16.54 -11.40
C ASP A 408 -2.65 16.06 -12.46
N PRO A 409 -2.06 16.96 -13.25
CA PRO A 409 -1.24 16.57 -14.39
C PRO A 409 0.17 16.10 -14.03
N ASP A 410 0.64 16.42 -12.82
CA ASP A 410 2.05 16.23 -12.43
C ASP A 410 2.21 15.28 -11.24
N VAL A 411 1.62 14.08 -11.35
CA VAL A 411 1.72 13.05 -10.33
C VAL A 411 2.72 11.99 -10.76
N TYR A 412 3.81 11.86 -9.99
CA TYR A 412 4.87 10.89 -10.22
C TYR A 412 5.14 10.08 -8.96
N GLU A 413 5.25 8.75 -9.10
CA GLU A 413 5.65 7.84 -8.02
C GLU A 413 6.52 6.70 -8.56
N CYS A 414 7.39 6.14 -7.71
CA CYS A 414 8.02 4.87 -8.03
C CYS A 414 7.11 3.73 -7.57
N THR A 415 6.85 2.77 -8.46
CA THR A 415 5.96 1.65 -8.18
C THR A 415 6.29 0.46 -9.07
N PHE A 416 5.99 -0.75 -8.58
CA PHE A 416 6.21 -2.00 -9.30
C PHE A 416 5.01 -2.29 -10.20
N VAL A 417 5.22 -2.24 -11.50
CA VAL A 417 4.17 -2.36 -12.53
C VAL A 417 4.63 -3.26 -13.68
N GLN A 418 3.71 -3.67 -14.54
CA GLN A 418 4.08 -4.21 -15.85
C GLN A 418 4.87 -3.15 -16.61
N SER A 419 6.04 -3.52 -17.15
CA SER A 419 7.01 -2.57 -17.68
C SER A 419 7.76 -3.17 -18.86
N GLU A 420 8.18 -2.29 -19.78
CA GLU A 420 9.01 -2.63 -20.93
C GLU A 420 10.41 -2.01 -20.81
N LEU A 421 10.78 -1.46 -19.63
CA LEU A 421 12.09 -0.85 -19.41
C LEU A 421 13.24 -1.86 -19.41
N THR A 422 12.94 -3.10 -19.11
CA THR A 422 13.89 -4.22 -19.11
C THR A 422 13.22 -5.43 -19.79
N GLU A 423 13.98 -6.52 -19.93
CA GLU A 423 13.44 -7.81 -20.40
C GLU A 423 12.45 -8.47 -19.42
N LEU A 424 12.32 -7.96 -18.19
CA LEU A 424 11.41 -8.50 -17.19
C LEU A 424 9.99 -7.94 -17.41
N PRO A 425 8.94 -8.76 -17.27
CA PRO A 425 7.57 -8.31 -17.50
C PRO A 425 7.04 -7.36 -16.42
N PHE A 426 7.70 -7.30 -15.26
CA PHE A 426 7.38 -6.38 -14.17
C PHE A 426 8.66 -5.75 -13.63
N PHE A 427 8.59 -4.45 -13.36
CA PHE A 427 9.74 -3.70 -12.88
C PHE A 427 9.27 -2.47 -12.09
N ALA A 428 9.93 -2.15 -10.97
CA ALA A 428 9.68 -0.92 -10.24
C ALA A 428 10.48 0.21 -10.86
N SER A 429 9.81 1.30 -11.18
CA SER A 429 10.43 2.51 -11.71
C SER A 429 9.52 3.71 -11.46
N ARG A 430 10.02 4.91 -11.74
CA ARG A 430 9.18 6.11 -11.72
C ARG A 430 8.17 6.05 -12.86
N VAL A 431 6.90 6.26 -12.51
CA VAL A 431 5.80 6.38 -13.47
C VAL A 431 5.09 7.71 -13.30
N LYS A 432 4.51 8.20 -14.39
CA LYS A 432 3.51 9.26 -14.35
C LYS A 432 2.14 8.63 -14.21
N LEU A 433 1.37 9.09 -13.23
CA LEU A 433 -0.01 8.66 -12.99
C LEU A 433 -0.99 9.66 -13.57
N GLY A 434 -2.10 9.17 -14.08
CA GLY A 434 -3.22 9.95 -14.57
C GLY A 434 -4.56 9.29 -14.30
N LYS A 435 -5.62 9.82 -14.88
CA LYS A 435 -7.01 9.35 -14.65
C LYS A 435 -7.23 7.86 -14.96
N ASN A 436 -6.46 7.33 -15.90
CA ASN A 436 -6.57 5.93 -16.33
C ASN A 436 -5.46 5.03 -15.79
N GLY A 437 -4.74 5.48 -14.75
CA GLY A 437 -3.61 4.77 -14.16
C GLY A 437 -2.28 5.24 -14.72
N VAL A 438 -1.35 4.33 -15.03
CA VAL A 438 -0.04 4.65 -15.60
C VAL A 438 -0.20 5.33 -16.97
N GLU A 439 0.21 6.60 -17.08
CA GLU A 439 0.26 7.32 -18.36
C GLU A 439 1.58 7.09 -19.11
N SER A 440 2.69 7.11 -18.37
CA SER A 440 4.01 6.84 -18.92
C SER A 440 4.97 6.29 -17.87
N ILE A 441 5.91 5.48 -18.35
CA ILE A 441 7.03 4.97 -17.55
C ILE A 441 8.23 5.84 -17.88
N ILE A 442 8.97 6.29 -16.85
CA ILE A 442 10.05 7.26 -17.01
C ILE A 442 11.39 6.51 -17.17
N SER A 443 11.88 6.41 -18.41
CA SER A 443 13.16 5.78 -18.73
C SER A 443 14.37 6.62 -18.34
N ALA A 444 14.21 7.95 -18.29
CA ALA A 444 15.31 8.89 -18.06
C ALA A 444 16.05 8.68 -16.71
N ASP A 445 15.39 8.07 -15.72
CA ASP A 445 16.06 7.75 -14.46
C ASP A 445 17.13 6.64 -14.64
N LEU A 446 17.01 5.77 -15.66
CA LEU A 446 18.00 4.72 -15.98
C LEU A 446 19.10 5.18 -16.93
N GLU A 447 18.96 6.35 -17.55
CA GLU A 447 19.97 6.89 -18.48
C GLU A 447 21.14 7.51 -17.71
N GLY A 448 22.38 7.16 -18.05
CA GLY A 448 23.58 7.72 -17.43
C GLY A 448 23.70 7.44 -15.92
N VAL A 449 23.28 6.25 -15.48
CA VAL A 449 23.56 5.72 -14.14
C VAL A 449 25.05 5.43 -13.97
N THR A 450 25.53 5.39 -12.73
CA THR A 450 26.94 5.05 -12.45
C THR A 450 27.26 3.59 -12.80
N GLU A 451 28.53 3.27 -12.92
CA GLU A 451 28.97 1.87 -13.15
C GLU A 451 28.51 0.93 -12.01
N TYR A 452 28.53 1.42 -10.77
CA TYR A 452 28.01 0.69 -9.62
C TYR A 452 26.52 0.37 -9.78
N GLU A 453 25.70 1.37 -10.11
CA GLU A 453 24.26 1.21 -10.30
C GLU A 453 23.94 0.32 -11.51
N ALA A 454 24.71 0.44 -12.61
CA ALA A 454 24.55 -0.41 -13.78
C ALA A 454 24.84 -1.89 -13.46
N LYS A 455 25.93 -2.18 -12.72
CA LYS A 455 26.23 -3.54 -12.25
C LYS A 455 25.17 -4.07 -11.30
N ALA A 456 24.68 -3.24 -10.37
CA ALA A 456 23.61 -3.61 -9.44
C ALA A 456 22.29 -3.88 -10.18
N LEU A 457 21.99 -3.10 -11.23
CA LEU A 457 20.82 -3.31 -12.08
C LEU A 457 20.85 -4.66 -12.80
N GLU A 458 22.00 -5.05 -13.34
CA GLU A 458 22.14 -6.37 -13.95
C GLU A 458 22.04 -7.51 -12.91
N ALA A 459 22.67 -7.35 -11.74
CA ALA A 459 22.67 -8.35 -10.68
C ALA A 459 21.29 -8.64 -10.11
N LEU A 460 20.41 -7.63 -10.01
CA LEU A 460 19.05 -7.82 -9.45
C LEU A 460 18.10 -8.60 -10.35
N LYS A 461 18.35 -8.63 -11.66
CA LYS A 461 17.42 -9.17 -12.66
C LYS A 461 17.10 -10.65 -12.44
N SER A 462 18.10 -11.46 -12.11
CA SER A 462 17.93 -12.91 -11.91
C SER A 462 17.01 -13.23 -10.72
N GLU A 463 17.19 -12.53 -9.58
CA GLU A 463 16.35 -12.71 -8.38
C GLU A 463 14.94 -12.18 -8.61
N LEU A 464 14.82 -11.03 -9.29
CA LEU A 464 13.54 -10.45 -9.63
C LEU A 464 12.75 -11.36 -10.58
N LYS A 465 13.42 -11.90 -11.62
CA LYS A 465 12.83 -12.86 -12.56
C LYS A 465 12.28 -14.09 -11.83
N ALA A 466 13.09 -14.70 -10.97
CA ALA A 466 12.67 -15.87 -10.20
C ALA A 466 11.46 -15.58 -9.30
N SER A 467 11.39 -14.38 -8.71
CA SER A 467 10.26 -13.94 -7.91
C SER A 467 8.98 -13.74 -8.73
N ILE A 468 9.09 -13.18 -9.92
CA ILE A 468 7.99 -13.01 -10.88
C ILE A 468 7.45 -14.36 -11.33
N GLU A 469 8.35 -15.24 -11.80
CA GLU A 469 8.02 -16.59 -12.28
C GLU A 469 7.32 -17.42 -11.19
N LYS A 470 7.83 -17.36 -9.96
CA LYS A 470 7.19 -18.01 -8.80
C LYS A 470 5.75 -17.55 -8.60
N GLY A 471 5.46 -16.27 -8.78
CA GLY A 471 4.10 -15.74 -8.69
C GLY A 471 3.19 -16.26 -9.80
N ILE A 472 3.66 -16.25 -11.04
CA ILE A 472 2.92 -16.73 -12.21
C ILE A 472 2.62 -18.22 -12.09
N GLU A 473 3.64 -19.02 -11.77
CA GLU A 473 3.50 -20.48 -11.59
C GLU A 473 2.51 -20.84 -10.48
N PHE A 474 2.45 -20.08 -9.39
CA PHE A 474 1.50 -20.33 -8.32
C PHE A 474 0.05 -20.35 -8.83
N VAL A 475 -0.32 -19.40 -9.68
CA VAL A 475 -1.68 -19.29 -10.22
C VAL A 475 -1.94 -20.44 -11.22
N HIS A 476 -0.99 -20.73 -12.10
CA HIS A 476 -1.13 -21.80 -13.09
C HIS A 476 -1.24 -23.20 -12.45
N LYS A 477 -0.44 -23.50 -11.43
CA LYS A 477 -0.51 -24.78 -10.69
C LYS A 477 -1.86 -24.99 -10.02
N GLN A 478 -2.45 -23.93 -9.44
CA GLN A 478 -3.79 -24.03 -8.85
C GLN A 478 -4.90 -24.23 -9.89
N GLN A 479 -4.76 -23.63 -11.06
CA GLN A 479 -5.71 -23.81 -12.16
C GLN A 479 -5.69 -25.26 -12.69
N THR A 480 -4.51 -25.84 -12.86
CA THR A 480 -4.36 -27.24 -13.29
C THR A 480 -4.95 -28.20 -12.27
N ALA A 481 -4.73 -27.95 -10.97
CA ALA A 481 -5.30 -28.76 -9.91
C ALA A 481 -6.85 -28.68 -9.86
N ALA A 482 -7.42 -27.49 -10.11
CA ALA A 482 -8.87 -27.32 -10.16
C ALA A 482 -9.52 -27.97 -11.41
N ALA A 483 -8.80 -28.06 -12.53
CA ALA A 483 -9.27 -28.70 -13.75
C ALA A 483 -9.19 -30.24 -13.72
N SER A 484 -8.46 -30.81 -12.76
CA SER A 484 -8.27 -32.25 -12.58
C SER A 484 -9.22 -32.89 -11.56
N VAL A 485 -10.09 -32.09 -10.92
CA VAL A 485 -11.15 -32.51 -10.00
C VAL A 485 -12.53 -32.40 -10.69
#